data_e008657a2a937d2f66a3a3ac917f3aa2
#
_entry.id   e008657a2a937d2f66a3a3ac917f3aa2
#
_cell.length_a   1.000
_cell.length_b   1.000
_cell.length_c   1.000
_cell.angle_alpha   90.00
_cell.angle_beta   90.00
_cell.angle_gamma   90.00
#
_symmetry.space_group_name_H-M   'P 1'
#
loop_
_entity.id
_entity.type
_entity.pdbx_description
1 polymer ?
#
loop_
_entity_poly.entity_id
_entity_poly.type
_entity_poly.pdbx_seq_one_letter_code
_entity_poly.pdbx_strand_id
1 'polypeptide(L)'
;MLWIGWSNRLTRNARHYNDRSVLMPHPDCARIPIVLCNASYYGTVAAIRSLGRAGIPVVAVDTGLLSTGRRSRYAKSYLNSPPFDAADWSDWLLALGRDGIRRAIYATSDAVSFALADRREELSSVFDLYQPNLETMMCILDKGLLHQNACAVGIETPETWFPQSANEADRIVREAGGQIIAKPRSQLCASSGAKGMLINSAVTSRGNIYDRLVRHFGLSNAFTKRFPEMAMPMLQRYHPEAMQKIYSLSGFRDRSGSLIVMRAALKILQQPRHLGIGLCFEEAEVIPDIAQKTVLLCERIGYYGAFELEFIVAQGRMLLIDFNGRFYNQLAFDIARGMDLPGMVYAGATGATEELERLVSRVPPRDKEQPLVFCHGFGLSLSVAAQQLFKKMSREEATHWLEWRKTYKGRVVDAIHDADDPLPAVFDIASRVGEYMRYPRKFLGDMAFKQTHVLAAVTASCGVL
;
A
#
# COMPACT_ATOMS: atom_id res chain seq x y z
N MET A 1 5.55 -34.69 -23.29
CA MET A 1 5.54 -34.00 -24.61
C MET A 1 4.45 -32.92 -24.74
N LEU A 2 4.26 -32.07 -23.73
CA LEU A 2 3.22 -31.01 -23.75
C LEU A 2 3.74 -29.65 -23.28
N TRP A 3 5.08 -29.48 -23.24
CA TRP A 3 5.73 -28.26 -22.71
C TRP A 3 6.29 -27.33 -23.80
N ILE A 4 6.30 -27.75 -25.08
CA ILE A 4 6.91 -27.00 -26.20
C ILE A 4 5.89 -26.05 -26.88
N GLY A 5 4.58 -26.26 -26.66
CA GLY A 5 3.54 -25.45 -27.31
C GLY A 5 3.23 -24.09 -26.65
N TRP A 6 3.67 -23.86 -25.40
CA TRP A 6 3.35 -22.63 -24.66
C TRP A 6 4.37 -21.50 -24.82
N SER A 7 5.63 -21.85 -25.02
CA SER A 7 6.71 -20.86 -25.20
C SER A 7 6.54 -20.04 -26.50
N ASN A 8 6.06 -20.69 -27.58
CA ASN A 8 5.89 -20.01 -28.87
C ASN A 8 4.64 -19.10 -28.97
N ARG A 9 3.67 -19.21 -28.05
CA ARG A 9 2.53 -18.27 -27.99
C ARG A 9 2.84 -17.01 -27.19
N LEU A 10 3.74 -17.09 -26.21
CA LEU A 10 4.16 -15.92 -25.41
C LEU A 10 5.05 -14.97 -26.23
N THR A 11 5.91 -15.52 -27.11
CA THR A 11 6.75 -14.71 -27.99
C THR A 11 5.98 -14.06 -29.16
N ARG A 12 4.85 -14.63 -29.60
CA ARG A 12 3.99 -13.99 -30.62
C ARG A 12 3.19 -12.82 -30.05
N ASN A 13 2.73 -12.90 -28.79
CA ASN A 13 2.01 -11.78 -28.18
C ASN A 13 2.94 -10.60 -27.80
N ALA A 14 4.21 -10.84 -27.49
CA ALA A 14 5.19 -9.77 -27.26
C ALA A 14 5.51 -8.97 -28.53
N ARG A 15 5.43 -9.59 -29.72
CA ARG A 15 5.67 -8.89 -31.00
C ARG A 15 4.52 -7.98 -31.43
N HIS A 16 3.28 -8.24 -31.01
CA HIS A 16 2.13 -7.37 -31.31
C HIS A 16 2.04 -6.13 -30.41
N TYR A 17 2.78 -6.09 -29.28
CA TYR A 17 2.77 -4.95 -28.38
C TYR A 17 3.80 -3.86 -28.74
N ASN A 18 4.73 -4.16 -29.64
CA ASN A 18 5.65 -3.16 -30.22
C ASN A 18 5.10 -2.52 -31.52
N ASP A 19 3.85 -2.77 -31.86
CA ASP A 19 3.22 -2.04 -32.97
C ASP A 19 2.97 -0.59 -32.53
N ARG A 20 3.79 0.30 -33.03
CA ARG A 20 3.75 1.76 -32.77
C ARG A 20 2.37 2.38 -33.06
N SER A 21 1.53 1.72 -33.86
CA SER A 21 0.18 2.18 -34.19
C SER A 21 -0.79 2.17 -33.02
N VAL A 22 -0.54 1.36 -31.96
CA VAL A 22 -1.43 1.27 -30.78
C VAL A 22 -1.15 2.37 -29.75
N LEU A 23 0.02 3.01 -29.81
CA LEU A 23 0.45 4.05 -28.86
C LEU A 23 0.36 5.47 -29.39
N MET A 24 -0.06 5.65 -30.65
CA MET A 24 -0.27 7.00 -31.18
C MET A 24 -1.45 7.66 -30.47
N PRO A 25 -1.30 8.86 -29.91
CA PRO A 25 -2.42 9.57 -29.32
C PRO A 25 -3.49 9.78 -30.40
N HIS A 26 -4.74 9.54 -30.05
CA HIS A 26 -5.88 9.92 -30.88
C HIS A 26 -5.71 11.42 -31.22
N PRO A 27 -5.90 11.88 -32.46
CA PRO A 27 -5.63 13.27 -32.86
C PRO A 27 -6.35 14.32 -32.00
N ASP A 28 -7.38 13.95 -31.25
CA ASP A 28 -8.13 14.83 -30.33
C ASP A 28 -7.60 14.82 -28.87
N CYS A 29 -6.55 14.06 -28.54
CA CYS A 29 -6.05 13.95 -27.18
C CYS A 29 -4.81 14.81 -26.96
N ALA A 30 -5.03 16.08 -26.56
CA ALA A 30 -3.96 17.02 -26.21
C ALA A 30 -3.18 16.65 -24.91
N ARG A 31 -3.61 15.59 -24.19
CA ARG A 31 -3.06 15.17 -22.89
C ARG A 31 -2.03 14.07 -23.04
N ILE A 32 -0.87 14.23 -22.39
CA ILE A 32 0.15 13.19 -22.37
C ILE A 32 -0.33 11.97 -21.56
N PRO A 33 0.06 10.74 -21.95
CA PRO A 33 -0.29 9.55 -21.19
C PRO A 33 0.36 9.54 -19.81
N ILE A 34 -0.27 8.81 -18.86
CA ILE A 34 0.34 8.49 -17.58
C ILE A 34 0.57 7.00 -17.43
N VAL A 35 1.74 6.63 -16.91
CA VAL A 35 2.11 5.23 -16.56
C VAL A 35 1.73 4.97 -15.11
N LEU A 36 0.94 3.92 -14.88
CA LEU A 36 0.56 3.44 -13.57
C LEU A 36 0.97 1.98 -13.41
N CYS A 37 1.93 1.74 -12.51
CA CYS A 37 2.46 0.42 -12.19
C CYS A 37 1.57 -0.34 -11.19
N ASN A 38 1.85 -1.64 -10.98
CA ASN A 38 1.05 -2.47 -10.06
C ASN A 38 -0.46 -2.38 -10.37
N ALA A 39 -0.83 -2.56 -11.65
CA ALA A 39 -2.20 -2.38 -12.11
C ALA A 39 -3.24 -3.31 -11.43
N SER A 40 -2.78 -4.32 -10.67
CA SER A 40 -3.63 -5.18 -9.84
C SER A 40 -3.95 -4.58 -8.47
N TYR A 41 -3.29 -3.50 -8.04
CA TYR A 41 -3.57 -2.88 -6.75
C TYR A 41 -4.85 -2.04 -6.80
N TYR A 42 -5.67 -2.09 -5.76
CA TYR A 42 -6.96 -1.38 -5.72
C TYR A 42 -6.81 0.12 -5.88
N GLY A 43 -5.81 0.72 -5.23
CA GLY A 43 -5.50 2.14 -5.43
C GLY A 43 -5.12 2.47 -6.87
N THR A 44 -4.37 1.58 -7.54
CA THR A 44 -4.02 1.76 -8.95
C THR A 44 -5.24 1.66 -9.85
N VAL A 45 -6.15 0.69 -9.61
CA VAL A 45 -7.41 0.58 -10.37
C VAL A 45 -8.26 1.84 -10.18
N ALA A 46 -8.34 2.37 -8.95
CA ALA A 46 -9.03 3.62 -8.67
C ALA A 46 -8.42 4.80 -9.43
N ALA A 47 -7.09 4.90 -9.49
CA ALA A 47 -6.38 5.92 -10.26
C ALA A 47 -6.59 5.78 -11.78
N ILE A 48 -6.55 4.54 -12.31
CA ILE A 48 -6.85 4.26 -13.73
C ILE A 48 -8.24 4.80 -14.08
N ARG A 49 -9.25 4.54 -13.23
CA ARG A 49 -10.62 4.98 -13.43
C ARG A 49 -10.76 6.50 -13.36
N SER A 50 -10.17 7.13 -12.34
CA SER A 50 -10.26 8.58 -12.16
C SER A 50 -9.66 9.31 -13.35
N LEU A 51 -8.43 8.98 -13.71
CA LEU A 51 -7.71 9.61 -14.82
C LEU A 51 -8.37 9.33 -16.17
N GLY A 52 -8.80 8.07 -16.41
CA GLY A 52 -9.47 7.71 -17.65
C GLY A 52 -10.83 8.38 -17.82
N ARG A 53 -11.62 8.56 -16.76
CA ARG A 53 -12.86 9.37 -16.77
C ARG A 53 -12.57 10.83 -17.08
N ALA A 54 -11.45 11.35 -16.61
CA ALA A 54 -10.99 12.69 -16.95
C ALA A 54 -10.43 12.81 -18.37
N GLY A 55 -10.42 11.73 -19.18
CA GLY A 55 -9.91 11.72 -20.54
C GLY A 55 -8.39 11.70 -20.64
N ILE A 56 -7.68 11.34 -19.57
CA ILE A 56 -6.22 11.17 -19.56
C ILE A 56 -5.90 9.75 -20.01
N PRO A 57 -5.07 9.55 -21.05
CA PRO A 57 -4.70 8.21 -21.49
C PRO A 57 -3.86 7.49 -20.43
N VAL A 58 -4.32 6.35 -19.93
CA VAL A 58 -3.61 5.56 -18.91
C VAL A 58 -2.94 4.36 -19.54
N VAL A 59 -1.63 4.23 -19.30
CA VAL A 59 -0.82 3.04 -19.60
C VAL A 59 -0.72 2.23 -18.31
N ALA A 60 -1.49 1.15 -18.22
CA ALA A 60 -1.45 0.24 -17.08
C ALA A 60 -0.26 -0.72 -17.21
N VAL A 61 0.53 -0.90 -16.15
CA VAL A 61 1.72 -1.76 -16.14
C VAL A 61 1.62 -2.77 -15.01
N ASP A 62 1.89 -4.05 -15.32
CA ASP A 62 1.97 -5.10 -14.32
C ASP A 62 2.86 -6.26 -14.82
N THR A 63 3.17 -7.20 -13.93
CA THR A 63 4.02 -8.36 -14.23
C THR A 63 3.26 -9.54 -14.86
N GLY A 64 1.94 -9.54 -14.84
CA GLY A 64 1.11 -10.69 -15.23
C GLY A 64 -0.05 -10.37 -16.15
N LEU A 65 -0.42 -11.37 -16.97
CA LEU A 65 -1.55 -11.25 -17.91
C LEU A 65 -2.93 -11.17 -17.23
N LEU A 66 -3.03 -11.60 -15.98
CA LEU A 66 -4.27 -11.61 -15.19
C LEU A 66 -4.45 -10.35 -14.33
N SER A 67 -3.70 -9.29 -14.62
CA SER A 67 -3.81 -8.02 -13.90
C SER A 67 -5.23 -7.45 -13.97
N THR A 68 -5.75 -7.07 -12.82
CA THR A 68 -7.09 -6.53 -12.63
C THR A 68 -7.29 -5.22 -13.41
N GLY A 69 -6.34 -4.27 -13.30
CA GLY A 69 -6.40 -2.98 -13.97
C GLY A 69 -6.31 -3.07 -15.50
N ARG A 70 -5.70 -4.13 -16.04
CA ARG A 70 -5.70 -4.41 -17.48
C ARG A 70 -7.11 -4.53 -18.06
N ARG A 71 -8.08 -4.91 -17.23
CA ARG A 71 -9.47 -5.15 -17.64
C ARG A 71 -10.36 -3.92 -17.49
N SER A 72 -9.81 -2.83 -16.96
CA SER A 72 -10.54 -1.57 -16.90
C SER A 72 -10.72 -0.98 -18.30
N ARG A 73 -11.94 -0.56 -18.62
CA ARG A 73 -12.24 0.19 -19.85
C ARG A 73 -11.50 1.53 -19.94
N TYR A 74 -10.98 2.00 -18.82
CA TYR A 74 -10.25 3.26 -18.68
C TYR A 74 -8.74 3.10 -18.86
N ALA A 75 -8.20 1.89 -18.93
CA ALA A 75 -6.83 1.63 -19.33
C ALA A 75 -6.74 1.72 -20.86
N LYS A 76 -6.08 2.77 -21.40
CA LYS A 76 -5.90 2.94 -22.84
C LYS A 76 -4.99 1.89 -23.44
N SER A 77 -3.96 1.47 -22.69
CA SER A 77 -3.03 0.42 -23.08
C SER A 77 -2.49 -0.32 -21.85
N TYR A 78 -1.91 -1.48 -22.08
CA TYR A 78 -1.32 -2.31 -21.05
C TYR A 78 0.05 -2.82 -21.47
N LEU A 79 1.02 -2.76 -20.55
CA LEU A 79 2.38 -3.26 -20.75
C LEU A 79 2.73 -4.30 -19.66
N ASN A 80 3.41 -5.37 -20.06
CA ASN A 80 4.07 -6.26 -19.12
C ASN A 80 5.43 -5.69 -18.75
N SER A 81 5.77 -5.72 -17.47
CA SER A 81 7.09 -5.36 -16.96
C SER A 81 7.78 -6.56 -16.30
N PRO A 82 9.10 -6.51 -16.10
CA PRO A 82 9.76 -7.33 -15.09
C PRO A 82 9.13 -7.11 -13.71
N PRO A 83 9.38 -7.99 -12.72
CA PRO A 83 8.99 -7.75 -11.33
C PRO A 83 9.50 -6.39 -10.82
N PHE A 84 8.67 -5.66 -10.08
CA PHE A 84 8.97 -4.29 -9.64
C PHE A 84 10.16 -4.17 -8.67
N ASP A 85 10.59 -5.28 -8.09
CA ASP A 85 11.79 -5.42 -7.24
C ASP A 85 12.99 -6.04 -7.97
N ALA A 86 12.84 -6.32 -9.28
CA ALA A 86 13.93 -6.85 -10.09
C ALA A 86 14.97 -5.76 -10.40
N ALA A 87 16.22 -6.14 -10.45
CA ALA A 87 17.33 -5.23 -10.68
C ALA A 87 17.28 -4.50 -12.04
N ASP A 88 16.68 -5.12 -13.03
CA ASP A 88 16.52 -4.60 -14.39
C ASP A 88 15.23 -3.81 -14.64
N TRP A 89 14.37 -3.69 -13.61
CA TRP A 89 13.09 -2.98 -13.75
C TRP A 89 13.26 -1.50 -14.14
N SER A 90 14.19 -0.81 -13.51
CA SER A 90 14.48 0.59 -13.81
C SER A 90 15.04 0.79 -15.22
N ASP A 91 15.85 -0.15 -15.71
CA ASP A 91 16.37 -0.12 -17.08
C ASP A 91 15.26 -0.38 -18.10
N TRP A 92 14.34 -1.30 -17.81
CA TRP A 92 13.13 -1.50 -18.59
C TRP A 92 12.28 -0.22 -18.67
N LEU A 93 12.10 0.49 -17.55
CA LEU A 93 11.35 1.73 -17.50
C LEU A 93 12.02 2.84 -18.31
N LEU A 94 13.36 2.98 -18.24
CA LEU A 94 14.12 3.91 -19.06
C LEU A 94 14.00 3.59 -20.56
N ALA A 95 14.03 2.31 -20.92
CA ALA A 95 13.83 1.89 -22.31
C ALA A 95 12.44 2.25 -22.82
N LEU A 96 11.40 2.12 -21.97
CA LEU A 96 10.05 2.59 -22.29
C LEU A 96 10.02 4.11 -22.50
N GLY A 97 10.71 4.88 -21.66
CA GLY A 97 10.74 6.34 -21.78
C GLY A 97 11.48 6.85 -23.01
N ARG A 98 12.36 6.05 -23.61
CA ARG A 98 13.16 6.40 -24.81
C ARG A 98 12.46 6.08 -26.13
N ASP A 99 11.22 5.63 -26.13
CA ASP A 99 10.44 5.35 -27.34
C ASP A 99 9.94 6.61 -28.08
N GLY A 100 10.25 7.79 -27.56
CA GLY A 100 9.88 9.09 -28.12
C GLY A 100 8.51 9.60 -27.69
N ILE A 101 7.78 8.87 -26.84
CA ILE A 101 6.48 9.31 -26.30
C ILE A 101 6.67 9.85 -24.89
N ARG A 102 6.43 11.15 -24.69
CA ARG A 102 6.45 11.76 -23.35
C ARG A 102 5.28 11.24 -22.52
N ARG A 103 5.53 10.83 -21.27
CA ARG A 103 4.52 10.31 -20.33
C ARG A 103 4.76 10.85 -18.92
N ALA A 104 3.68 11.04 -18.18
CA ALA A 104 3.78 11.19 -16.73
C ALA A 104 3.92 9.80 -16.09
N ILE A 105 4.51 9.73 -14.89
CA ILE A 105 4.55 8.52 -14.06
C ILE A 105 4.45 8.89 -12.59
N TYR A 106 3.74 8.07 -11.81
CA TYR A 106 3.64 8.21 -10.37
C TYR A 106 3.68 6.87 -9.65
N ALA A 107 4.16 6.89 -8.41
CA ALA A 107 4.36 5.69 -7.62
C ALA A 107 3.04 5.09 -7.10
N THR A 108 2.96 3.76 -7.17
CA THR A 108 1.82 2.95 -6.74
C THR A 108 2.18 1.91 -5.67
N SER A 109 3.49 1.78 -5.39
CA SER A 109 4.04 0.90 -4.35
C SER A 109 5.37 1.46 -3.83
N ASP A 110 5.83 0.95 -2.69
CA ASP A 110 7.12 1.34 -2.10
C ASP A 110 8.29 1.00 -3.04
N ALA A 111 8.22 -0.15 -3.74
CA ALA A 111 9.23 -0.54 -4.71
C ALA A 111 9.31 0.44 -5.88
N VAL A 112 8.16 0.83 -6.44
CA VAL A 112 8.10 1.84 -7.50
C VAL A 112 8.55 3.21 -6.97
N SER A 113 8.13 3.61 -5.76
CA SER A 113 8.57 4.87 -5.14
C SER A 113 10.09 4.94 -5.01
N PHE A 114 10.69 3.87 -4.50
CA PHE A 114 12.15 3.77 -4.38
C PHE A 114 12.84 3.86 -5.75
N ALA A 115 12.41 3.05 -6.71
CA ALA A 115 13.03 2.99 -8.03
C ALA A 115 12.93 4.34 -8.79
N LEU A 116 11.78 5.04 -8.70
CA LEU A 116 11.63 6.38 -9.29
C LEU A 116 12.52 7.43 -8.62
N ALA A 117 12.70 7.34 -7.30
CA ALA A 117 13.54 8.27 -6.55
C ALA A 117 15.04 7.97 -6.76
N ASP A 118 15.41 6.70 -6.81
CA ASP A 118 16.80 6.23 -6.98
C ASP A 118 17.39 6.60 -8.35
N ARG A 119 16.60 6.47 -9.41
CA ARG A 119 16.99 6.81 -10.79
C ARG A 119 16.34 8.12 -11.28
N ARG A 120 16.03 9.02 -10.35
CA ARG A 120 15.22 10.22 -10.62
C ARG A 120 15.80 11.11 -11.73
N GLU A 121 17.10 11.33 -11.75
CA GLU A 121 17.76 12.19 -12.76
C GLU A 121 17.59 11.62 -14.16
N GLU A 122 17.86 10.34 -14.33
CA GLU A 122 17.72 9.67 -15.62
C GLU A 122 16.25 9.61 -16.07
N LEU A 123 15.36 9.21 -15.15
CA LEU A 123 13.94 9.09 -15.45
C LEU A 123 13.27 10.44 -15.74
N SER A 124 13.68 11.52 -15.09
CA SER A 124 13.13 12.87 -15.37
C SER A 124 13.48 13.40 -16.75
N SER A 125 14.50 12.84 -17.41
CA SER A 125 14.82 13.18 -18.79
C SER A 125 13.80 12.64 -19.80
N VAL A 126 13.07 11.57 -19.46
CA VAL A 126 12.15 10.83 -20.35
C VAL A 126 10.71 10.77 -19.84
N PHE A 127 10.45 11.04 -18.57
CA PHE A 127 9.12 11.09 -17.96
C PHE A 127 8.89 12.41 -17.23
N ASP A 128 7.62 12.80 -17.10
CA ASP A 128 7.17 13.83 -16.17
C ASP A 128 6.94 13.20 -14.81
N LEU A 129 7.88 13.42 -13.86
CA LEU A 129 7.87 12.85 -12.53
C LEU A 129 7.26 13.82 -11.50
N TYR A 130 6.34 13.32 -10.69
CA TYR A 130 5.91 14.02 -9.47
C TYR A 130 6.35 13.25 -8.23
N GLN A 131 7.65 13.02 -8.14
CA GLN A 131 8.28 12.19 -7.11
C GLN A 131 9.39 13.00 -6.41
N PRO A 132 9.43 13.06 -5.06
CA PRO A 132 10.57 13.59 -4.32
C PRO A 132 11.87 12.84 -4.62
N ASN A 133 13.00 13.41 -4.23
CA ASN A 133 14.32 12.78 -4.35
C ASN A 133 14.46 11.57 -3.41
N LEU A 134 15.56 10.82 -3.56
CA LEU A 134 15.80 9.62 -2.78
C LEU A 134 15.91 9.90 -1.27
N GLU A 135 16.56 10.99 -0.88
CA GLU A 135 16.73 11.37 0.53
C GLU A 135 15.37 11.56 1.21
N THR A 136 14.48 12.36 0.59
CA THR A 136 13.09 12.55 1.05
C THR A 136 12.33 11.22 1.11
N MET A 137 12.44 10.40 0.06
CA MET A 137 11.73 9.13 0.03
C MET A 137 12.23 8.14 1.08
N MET A 138 13.53 8.11 1.38
CA MET A 138 14.08 7.29 2.46
C MET A 138 13.58 7.72 3.84
N CYS A 139 13.29 9.02 4.07
CA CYS A 139 12.67 9.50 5.31
C CYS A 139 11.29 8.89 5.60
N ILE A 140 10.60 8.36 4.59
CA ILE A 140 9.29 7.71 4.76
C ILE A 140 9.34 6.19 4.53
N LEU A 141 10.23 5.70 3.67
CA LEU A 141 10.40 4.27 3.40
C LEU A 141 11.11 3.52 4.53
N ASP A 142 12.04 4.19 5.23
CA ASP A 142 12.68 3.67 6.43
C ASP A 142 11.92 4.13 7.68
N LYS A 143 11.26 3.20 8.36
CA LYS A 143 10.49 3.47 9.59
C LYS A 143 11.36 4.05 10.73
N GLY A 144 12.68 3.84 10.69
CA GLY A 144 13.62 4.47 11.63
C GLY A 144 13.75 5.96 11.38
N LEU A 145 13.96 6.36 10.13
CA LEU A 145 14.04 7.76 9.74
C LEU A 145 12.66 8.45 9.90
N LEU A 146 11.56 7.75 9.56
CA LEU A 146 10.22 8.26 9.80
C LEU A 146 9.97 8.54 11.27
N HIS A 147 10.32 7.61 12.17
CA HIS A 147 10.21 7.78 13.62
C HIS A 147 10.97 9.02 14.11
N GLN A 148 12.24 9.16 13.71
CA GLN A 148 13.08 10.31 14.10
C GLN A 148 12.49 11.64 13.63
N ASN A 149 12.06 11.73 12.37
CA ASN A 149 11.50 12.96 11.80
C ASN A 149 10.13 13.29 12.41
N ALA A 150 9.28 12.29 12.68
CA ALA A 150 8.00 12.46 13.34
C ALA A 150 8.15 13.02 14.76
N CYS A 151 9.02 12.42 15.56
CA CYS A 151 9.32 12.90 16.91
C CYS A 151 9.86 14.33 16.92
N ALA A 152 10.71 14.69 15.96
CA ALA A 152 11.29 16.03 15.85
C ALA A 152 10.25 17.15 15.60
N VAL A 153 9.07 16.80 15.06
CA VAL A 153 7.94 17.74 14.85
C VAL A 153 6.81 17.54 15.86
N GLY A 154 7.04 16.75 16.91
CA GLY A 154 6.07 16.52 17.98
C GLY A 154 4.94 15.55 17.62
N ILE A 155 5.11 14.71 16.58
CA ILE A 155 4.22 13.57 16.31
C ILE A 155 4.63 12.42 17.22
N GLU A 156 3.68 11.91 18.00
CA GLU A 156 3.91 10.75 18.85
C GLU A 156 3.97 9.46 18.03
N THR A 157 4.81 8.52 18.46
CA THR A 157 4.94 7.19 17.89
C THR A 157 4.84 6.14 19.01
N PRO A 158 4.51 4.88 18.71
CA PRO A 158 4.65 3.83 19.71
C PRO A 158 6.10 3.74 20.20
N GLU A 159 6.30 3.33 21.42
CA GLU A 159 7.65 3.05 21.95
C GLU A 159 8.36 2.06 21.01
N THR A 160 9.50 2.49 20.45
CA THR A 160 10.17 1.79 19.35
C THR A 160 11.65 1.68 19.62
N TRP A 161 12.22 0.51 19.37
CA TRP A 161 13.65 0.21 19.53
C TRP A 161 14.23 -0.23 18.19
N PHE A 162 15.46 0.19 17.94
CA PHE A 162 16.24 -0.13 16.74
C PHE A 162 17.52 -0.88 17.15
N PRO A 163 17.44 -2.19 17.46
CA PRO A 163 18.59 -2.95 17.90
C PRO A 163 19.67 -2.99 16.83
N GLN A 164 20.92 -2.87 17.26
CA GLN A 164 22.10 -2.93 16.38
C GLN A 164 22.75 -4.32 16.37
N SER A 165 22.29 -5.22 17.23
CA SER A 165 22.80 -6.59 17.33
C SER A 165 21.74 -7.57 17.80
N ALA A 166 21.97 -8.86 17.55
CA ALA A 166 21.12 -9.94 18.03
C ALA A 166 20.98 -9.93 19.57
N ASN A 167 22.11 -9.73 20.29
CA ASN A 167 22.12 -9.68 21.74
C ASN A 167 21.31 -8.51 22.29
N GLU A 168 21.38 -7.36 21.62
CA GLU A 168 20.59 -6.20 22.00
C GLU A 168 19.08 -6.45 21.75
N ALA A 169 18.72 -7.03 20.62
CA ALA A 169 17.32 -7.41 20.35
C ALA A 169 16.77 -8.36 21.42
N ASP A 170 17.56 -9.37 21.79
CA ASP A 170 17.17 -10.31 22.85
C ASP A 170 17.05 -9.62 24.22
N ARG A 171 17.93 -8.66 24.54
CA ARG A 171 17.87 -7.86 25.76
C ARG A 171 16.61 -7.01 25.79
N ILE A 172 16.34 -6.25 24.72
CA ILE A 172 15.15 -5.39 24.60
C ILE A 172 13.87 -6.22 24.80
N VAL A 173 13.74 -7.38 24.16
CA VAL A 173 12.56 -8.24 24.31
C VAL A 173 12.36 -8.71 25.76
N ARG A 174 13.45 -8.99 26.49
CA ARG A 174 13.35 -9.38 27.91
C ARG A 174 12.99 -8.22 28.84
N GLU A 175 13.55 -7.03 28.58
CA GLU A 175 13.44 -5.88 29.49
C GLU A 175 12.16 -5.06 29.25
N ALA A 176 11.70 -4.99 28.00
CA ALA A 176 10.56 -4.16 27.63
C ALA A 176 9.24 -4.55 28.32
N GLY A 177 9.10 -5.80 28.75
CA GLY A 177 7.85 -6.32 29.35
C GLY A 177 6.65 -6.26 28.38
N GLY A 178 5.66 -7.11 28.57
CA GLY A 178 4.43 -7.13 27.74
C GLY A 178 4.64 -7.65 26.32
N GLN A 179 3.75 -7.23 25.41
CA GLN A 179 3.79 -7.65 24.02
C GLN A 179 4.56 -6.66 23.17
N ILE A 180 5.41 -7.20 22.30
CA ILE A 180 6.18 -6.45 21.32
C ILE A 180 5.80 -6.94 19.92
N ILE A 181 5.84 -6.03 18.94
CA ILE A 181 5.78 -6.38 17.55
C ILE A 181 7.14 -6.10 16.91
N ALA A 182 7.72 -7.11 16.27
CA ALA A 182 8.86 -6.93 15.37
C ALA A 182 8.35 -6.62 13.97
N LYS A 183 8.98 -5.66 13.29
CA LYS A 183 8.67 -5.26 11.92
C LYS A 183 9.95 -5.08 11.13
N PRO A 184 9.97 -5.34 9.81
CA PRO A 184 11.07 -4.85 8.96
C PRO A 184 11.05 -3.31 8.96
N ARG A 185 12.21 -2.69 8.88
CA ARG A 185 12.31 -1.21 8.82
C ARG A 185 11.67 -0.65 7.55
N SER A 186 11.71 -1.41 6.45
CA SER A 186 10.96 -1.14 5.21
C SER A 186 10.35 -2.44 4.68
N GLN A 187 9.27 -2.34 3.93
CA GLN A 187 8.75 -3.49 3.17
C GLN A 187 9.76 -3.98 2.12
N LEU A 188 10.64 -3.11 1.63
CA LEU A 188 11.73 -3.44 0.70
C LEU A 188 12.79 -4.36 1.31
N CYS A 189 12.89 -4.40 2.64
CA CYS A 189 13.79 -5.31 3.35
C CYS A 189 13.26 -6.75 3.42
N ALA A 190 11.94 -6.96 3.29
CA ALA A 190 11.28 -8.21 3.60
C ALA A 190 10.92 -8.99 2.33
N SER A 191 11.75 -9.94 1.90
CA SER A 191 11.45 -10.79 0.75
C SER A 191 10.28 -11.76 0.98
N SER A 192 9.93 -12.05 2.25
CA SER A 192 8.78 -12.90 2.60
C SER A 192 7.42 -12.19 2.45
N GLY A 193 7.39 -10.87 2.28
CA GLY A 193 6.18 -10.05 2.30
C GLY A 193 5.51 -9.95 3.69
N ALA A 194 6.14 -10.48 4.75
CA ALA A 194 5.60 -10.42 6.11
C ALA A 194 5.68 -9.00 6.67
N LYS A 195 4.56 -8.47 7.18
CA LYS A 195 4.46 -7.11 7.72
C LYS A 195 4.92 -6.97 9.16
N GLY A 196 4.93 -8.06 9.93
CA GLY A 196 5.35 -8.05 11.31
C GLY A 196 5.17 -9.40 12.00
N MET A 197 5.74 -9.51 13.22
CA MET A 197 5.64 -10.67 14.09
C MET A 197 5.39 -10.23 15.54
N LEU A 198 4.33 -10.75 16.18
CA LEU A 198 4.11 -10.55 17.60
C LEU A 198 5.06 -11.43 18.41
N ILE A 199 5.68 -10.84 19.43
CA ILE A 199 6.58 -11.48 20.38
C ILE A 199 6.00 -11.30 21.78
N ASN A 200 5.84 -12.39 22.50
CA ASN A 200 5.48 -12.33 23.91
C ASN A 200 6.74 -12.53 24.76
N SER A 201 7.13 -11.52 25.52
CA SER A 201 8.33 -11.55 26.36
C SER A 201 8.32 -12.68 27.40
N ALA A 202 7.14 -13.10 27.87
CA ALA A 202 7.00 -14.20 28.84
C ALA A 202 7.38 -15.59 28.29
N VAL A 203 7.42 -15.74 26.96
CA VAL A 203 7.61 -17.04 26.27
C VAL A 203 9.03 -17.21 25.71
N THR A 204 9.86 -16.17 25.76
CA THR A 204 11.17 -16.14 25.08
C THR A 204 12.32 -16.75 25.85
N SER A 205 12.11 -17.78 26.62
CA SER A 205 13.12 -18.38 27.50
C SER A 205 14.24 -19.16 26.80
N ARG A 206 14.17 -19.44 25.49
CA ARG A 206 15.23 -20.19 24.78
C ARG A 206 15.34 -19.84 23.31
N GLY A 207 16.49 -19.29 22.91
CA GLY A 207 16.93 -19.18 21.51
C GLY A 207 17.10 -17.75 21.01
N ASN A 208 17.91 -17.60 19.99
CA ASN A 208 18.21 -16.35 19.32
C ASN A 208 16.97 -15.81 18.57
N ILE A 209 16.30 -14.82 19.17
CA ILE A 209 15.10 -14.18 18.59
C ILE A 209 15.44 -13.56 17.24
N TYR A 210 16.62 -12.94 17.15
CA TYR A 210 17.07 -12.27 15.94
C TYR A 210 17.12 -13.21 14.74
N ASP A 211 17.74 -14.38 14.82
CA ASP A 211 17.83 -15.33 13.69
C ASP A 211 16.45 -15.80 13.23
N ARG A 212 15.50 -15.86 14.15
CA ARG A 212 14.11 -16.19 13.81
C ARG A 212 13.43 -15.06 13.04
N LEU A 213 13.67 -13.81 13.43
CA LEU A 213 13.15 -12.61 12.75
C LEU A 213 13.76 -12.45 11.36
N VAL A 214 15.09 -12.62 11.23
CA VAL A 214 15.79 -12.56 9.95
C VAL A 214 15.23 -13.58 8.97
N ARG A 215 15.03 -14.84 9.42
CA ARG A 215 14.41 -15.88 8.59
C ARG A 215 12.95 -15.62 8.28
N HIS A 216 12.17 -15.13 9.26
CA HIS A 216 10.75 -14.85 9.06
C HIS A 216 10.52 -13.76 8.02
N PHE A 217 11.30 -12.69 8.07
CA PHE A 217 11.18 -11.57 7.13
C PHE A 217 11.97 -11.79 5.84
N GLY A 218 12.94 -12.67 5.81
CA GLY A 218 13.85 -12.85 4.66
C GLY A 218 14.70 -11.60 4.42
N LEU A 219 15.35 -11.08 5.47
CA LEU A 219 16.08 -9.81 5.45
C LEU A 219 17.42 -9.86 4.69
N SER A 220 17.76 -10.93 4.03
CA SER A 220 18.98 -11.07 3.22
C SER A 220 18.65 -10.90 1.72
N ASN A 221 18.46 -9.67 1.26
CA ASN A 221 18.14 -9.36 -0.13
C ASN A 221 19.04 -8.24 -0.68
N ALA A 222 18.87 -7.87 -1.95
CA ALA A 222 19.67 -6.81 -2.59
C ALA A 222 19.53 -5.45 -1.91
N PHE A 223 18.33 -5.13 -1.43
CA PHE A 223 18.08 -3.86 -0.75
C PHE A 223 18.82 -3.77 0.59
N THR A 224 18.76 -4.81 1.43
CA THR A 224 19.49 -4.84 2.72
C THR A 224 21.01 -4.94 2.55
N LYS A 225 21.51 -5.46 1.41
CA LYS A 225 22.95 -5.37 1.09
C LYS A 225 23.38 -3.96 0.77
N ARG A 226 22.52 -3.17 0.12
CA ARG A 226 22.78 -1.75 -0.18
C ARG A 226 22.61 -0.84 1.04
N PHE A 227 21.65 -1.17 1.92
CA PHE A 227 21.34 -0.43 3.15
C PHE A 227 21.47 -1.36 4.37
N PRO A 228 22.72 -1.67 4.80
CA PRO A 228 22.97 -2.65 5.87
C PRO A 228 22.33 -2.28 7.21
N GLU A 229 22.18 -0.99 7.50
CA GLU A 229 21.52 -0.46 8.70
C GLU A 229 20.03 -0.86 8.78
N MET A 230 19.41 -1.20 7.64
CA MET A 230 18.03 -1.64 7.56
C MET A 230 17.87 -3.17 7.60
N ALA A 231 18.98 -3.91 7.68
CA ALA A 231 18.95 -5.38 7.78
C ALA A 231 18.44 -5.88 9.15
N MET A 232 18.46 -5.01 10.17
CA MET A 232 17.91 -5.33 11.48
C MET A 232 16.42 -4.95 11.55
N PRO A 233 15.54 -5.84 12.03
CA PRO A 233 14.14 -5.48 12.25
C PRO A 233 14.01 -4.52 13.43
N MET A 234 13.06 -3.59 13.35
CA MET A 234 12.67 -2.77 14.48
C MET A 234 11.77 -3.56 15.44
N LEU A 235 11.84 -3.25 16.72
CA LEU A 235 10.96 -3.74 17.77
C LEU A 235 10.08 -2.59 18.26
N GLN A 236 8.79 -2.83 18.43
CA GLN A 236 7.84 -1.78 18.78
C GLN A 236 6.84 -2.30 19.80
N ARG A 237 6.43 -1.46 20.76
CA ARG A 237 5.35 -1.76 21.69
C ARG A 237 4.09 -2.13 20.91
N TYR A 238 3.50 -3.27 21.24
CA TYR A 238 2.25 -3.66 20.63
C TYR A 238 1.08 -2.95 21.30
N HIS A 239 0.22 -2.37 20.48
CA HIS A 239 -1.02 -1.73 20.88
C HIS A 239 -2.19 -2.52 20.31
N PRO A 240 -2.99 -3.24 21.13
CA PRO A 240 -4.11 -4.06 20.64
C PRO A 240 -5.22 -3.20 19.98
N GLU A 241 -5.31 -1.93 20.31
CA GLU A 241 -6.23 -0.97 19.70
C GLU A 241 -6.04 -0.85 18.17
N ALA A 242 -4.84 -1.16 17.67
CA ALA A 242 -4.54 -1.19 16.22
C ALA A 242 -5.41 -2.19 15.44
N MET A 243 -6.07 -3.13 16.10
CA MET A 243 -6.99 -4.06 15.44
C MET A 243 -8.31 -3.41 15.02
N GLN A 244 -8.70 -2.28 15.62
CA GLN A 244 -10.03 -1.69 15.46
C GLN A 244 -10.03 -0.18 15.24
N LYS A 245 -8.93 0.52 15.56
CA LYS A 245 -8.89 1.98 15.54
C LYS A 245 -7.57 2.49 14.99
N ILE A 246 -7.43 2.43 13.66
CA ILE A 246 -6.35 3.14 12.97
C ILE A 246 -6.96 4.37 12.30
N TYR A 247 -6.51 5.54 12.71
CA TYR A 247 -6.83 6.79 12.05
C TYR A 247 -5.91 6.96 10.86
N SER A 248 -6.49 7.15 9.68
CA SER A 248 -5.80 7.38 8.42
C SER A 248 -6.01 8.84 8.02
N LEU A 249 -4.93 9.60 7.86
CA LEU A 249 -4.93 10.95 7.33
C LEU A 249 -4.32 10.92 5.94
N SER A 250 -5.14 11.12 4.93
CA SER A 250 -4.74 11.15 3.53
C SER A 250 -4.76 12.57 2.97
N GLY A 251 -3.97 12.84 1.94
CA GLY A 251 -3.94 14.15 1.33
C GLY A 251 -2.99 14.30 0.17
N PHE A 252 -2.87 15.55 -0.27
CA PHE A 252 -1.94 16.01 -1.27
C PHE A 252 -1.26 17.29 -0.81
N ARG A 253 0.04 17.39 -1.07
CA ARG A 253 0.83 18.62 -0.91
C ARG A 253 1.54 18.91 -2.23
N ASP A 254 1.41 20.13 -2.73
CA ASP A 254 2.13 20.51 -3.93
C ASP A 254 3.64 20.73 -3.66
N ARG A 255 4.41 20.85 -4.75
CA ARG A 255 5.88 21.00 -4.64
C ARG A 255 6.32 22.28 -3.94
N SER A 256 5.54 23.35 -4.07
CA SER A 256 5.83 24.63 -3.38
C SER A 256 5.43 24.63 -1.91
N GLY A 257 4.52 23.72 -1.54
CA GLY A 257 3.89 23.66 -0.20
C GLY A 257 2.76 24.65 0.01
N SER A 258 2.38 25.42 -1.00
CA SER A 258 1.29 26.41 -0.93
C SER A 258 -0.09 25.80 -1.03
N LEU A 259 -0.21 24.67 -1.72
CA LEU A 259 -1.46 23.93 -1.87
C LEU A 259 -1.39 22.64 -1.05
N ILE A 260 -2.34 22.51 -0.12
CA ILE A 260 -2.49 21.31 0.68
C ILE A 260 -3.97 21.00 0.89
N VAL A 261 -4.31 19.72 0.81
CA VAL A 261 -5.66 19.23 1.11
C VAL A 261 -5.56 17.89 1.85
N MET A 262 -6.44 17.70 2.83
CA MET A 262 -6.45 16.50 3.67
C MET A 262 -7.86 15.98 3.91
N ARG A 263 -7.96 14.65 4.07
CA ARG A 263 -9.15 13.92 4.50
C ARG A 263 -8.74 12.91 5.55
N ALA A 264 -9.67 12.57 6.43
CA ALA A 264 -9.42 11.54 7.42
C ALA A 264 -10.45 10.41 7.34
N ALA A 265 -10.02 9.24 7.80
CA ALA A 265 -10.84 8.05 7.92
C ALA A 265 -10.42 7.21 9.13
N LEU A 266 -11.32 6.39 9.64
CA LEU A 266 -11.01 5.35 10.61
C LEU A 266 -11.03 4.00 9.90
N LYS A 267 -9.92 3.28 9.92
CA LYS A 267 -9.84 1.89 9.51
C LYS A 267 -10.42 1.03 10.65
N ILE A 268 -11.63 0.53 10.42
CA ILE A 268 -12.42 -0.19 11.45
C ILE A 268 -12.28 -1.70 11.32
N LEU A 269 -11.87 -2.19 10.15
CA LEU A 269 -11.59 -3.61 9.92
C LEU A 269 -10.42 -3.79 8.97
N GLN A 270 -9.54 -4.71 9.31
CA GLN A 270 -8.40 -5.11 8.47
C GLN A 270 -8.24 -6.64 8.42
N GLN A 271 -7.57 -7.11 7.39
CA GLN A 271 -7.26 -8.52 7.18
C GLN A 271 -5.78 -8.73 6.84
N PRO A 272 -5.01 -9.55 7.57
CA PRO A 272 -5.31 -10.12 8.90
C PRO A 272 -5.56 -9.07 10.00
N ARG A 273 -6.30 -9.45 11.07
CA ARG A 273 -6.76 -8.49 12.09
C ARG A 273 -5.67 -7.72 12.80
N HIS A 274 -4.55 -8.38 13.13
CA HIS A 274 -3.47 -7.74 13.90
C HIS A 274 -2.59 -6.82 13.04
N LEU A 275 -2.36 -7.17 11.78
CA LEU A 275 -1.44 -6.49 10.87
C LEU A 275 -1.89 -6.73 9.43
N GLY A 276 -2.90 -6.01 9.01
CA GLY A 276 -3.53 -6.27 7.72
C GLY A 276 -3.72 -5.05 6.83
N ILE A 277 -4.27 -5.36 5.67
CA ILE A 277 -4.80 -4.37 4.73
C ILE A 277 -6.21 -3.99 5.19
N GLY A 278 -6.55 -2.71 5.15
CA GLY A 278 -7.88 -2.23 5.50
C GLY A 278 -8.95 -2.79 4.58
N LEU A 279 -9.99 -3.39 5.17
CA LEU A 279 -11.19 -3.87 4.47
C LEU A 279 -12.33 -2.87 4.56
N CYS A 280 -12.48 -2.21 5.71
CA CYS A 280 -13.56 -1.26 5.95
C CYS A 280 -13.01 0.02 6.59
N PHE A 281 -13.48 1.17 6.09
CA PHE A 281 -13.16 2.48 6.61
C PHE A 281 -14.44 3.31 6.74
N GLU A 282 -14.48 4.13 7.77
CA GLU A 282 -15.49 5.17 7.96
C GLU A 282 -14.85 6.55 7.86
N GLU A 283 -15.60 7.56 7.43
CA GLU A 283 -15.13 8.93 7.45
C GLU A 283 -14.84 9.40 8.87
N ALA A 284 -13.76 10.16 9.05
CA ALA A 284 -13.39 10.81 10.29
C ALA A 284 -13.16 12.31 10.08
N GLU A 285 -13.22 13.07 11.17
CA GLU A 285 -12.79 14.47 11.17
C GLU A 285 -11.27 14.56 11.04
N VAL A 286 -10.82 15.56 10.29
CA VAL A 286 -9.40 15.92 10.29
C VAL A 286 -9.08 16.58 11.63
N ILE A 287 -8.18 15.96 12.40
CA ILE A 287 -7.74 16.48 13.69
C ILE A 287 -6.74 17.61 13.43
N PRO A 288 -7.04 18.88 13.83
CA PRO A 288 -6.21 20.04 13.45
C PRO A 288 -4.74 19.92 13.89
N ASP A 289 -4.47 19.45 15.10
CA ASP A 289 -3.12 19.26 15.62
C ASP A 289 -2.32 18.26 14.77
N ILE A 290 -2.95 17.12 14.38
CA ILE A 290 -2.33 16.11 13.55
C ILE A 290 -2.10 16.64 12.13
N ALA A 291 -3.05 17.40 11.58
CA ALA A 291 -2.89 18.01 10.25
C ALA A 291 -1.71 18.99 10.24
N GLN A 292 -1.64 19.88 11.24
CA GLN A 292 -0.54 20.85 11.37
C GLN A 292 0.82 20.15 11.51
N LYS A 293 0.94 19.15 12.37
CA LYS A 293 2.16 18.37 12.55
C LYS A 293 2.54 17.59 11.28
N THR A 294 1.54 17.13 10.51
CA THR A 294 1.79 16.49 9.20
C THR A 294 2.38 17.48 8.19
N VAL A 295 1.90 18.73 8.16
CA VAL A 295 2.51 19.80 7.35
C VAL A 295 3.98 20.00 7.75
N LEU A 296 4.26 20.16 9.04
CA LEU A 296 5.62 20.33 9.56
C LEU A 296 6.53 19.12 9.24
N LEU A 297 5.98 17.90 9.30
CA LEU A 297 6.72 16.70 8.89
C LEU A 297 7.06 16.73 7.41
N CYS A 298 6.08 17.03 6.54
CA CYS A 298 6.31 17.14 5.10
C CYS A 298 7.33 18.24 4.76
N GLU A 299 7.27 19.38 5.43
CA GLU A 299 8.24 20.49 5.27
C GLU A 299 9.64 20.05 5.68
N ARG A 300 9.76 19.44 6.88
CA ARG A 300 11.03 18.98 7.42
C ARG A 300 11.76 18.00 6.49
N ILE A 301 11.03 17.05 5.89
CA ILE A 301 11.62 16.03 5.00
C ILE A 301 11.60 16.43 3.51
N GLY A 302 11.03 17.58 3.16
CA GLY A 302 10.88 18.03 1.77
C GLY A 302 9.88 17.22 0.96
N TYR A 303 8.83 16.63 1.58
CA TYR A 303 7.86 15.79 0.91
C TYR A 303 6.81 16.62 0.16
N TYR A 304 6.47 16.17 -1.06
CA TYR A 304 5.34 16.60 -1.87
C TYR A 304 4.74 15.43 -2.64
N GLY A 305 3.47 15.51 -3.00
CA GLY A 305 2.72 14.46 -3.68
C GLY A 305 1.52 13.98 -2.85
N ALA A 306 0.89 12.90 -3.30
CA ALA A 306 -0.17 12.24 -2.55
C ALA A 306 0.41 11.45 -1.38
N PHE A 307 -0.26 11.47 -0.24
CA PHE A 307 0.19 10.77 0.98
C PHE A 307 -0.97 10.17 1.78
N GLU A 308 -0.62 9.21 2.60
CA GLU A 308 -1.46 8.68 3.68
C GLU A 308 -0.61 8.36 4.90
N LEU A 309 -0.98 8.90 6.07
CA LEU A 309 -0.38 8.60 7.35
C LEU A 309 -1.34 7.73 8.17
N GLU A 310 -0.83 6.66 8.79
CA GLU A 310 -1.60 5.79 9.67
C GLU A 310 -1.20 6.00 11.14
N PHE A 311 -2.20 6.21 12.01
CA PHE A 311 -2.01 6.40 13.45
C PHE A 311 -2.83 5.38 14.23
N ILE A 312 -2.22 4.72 15.21
CA ILE A 312 -2.97 3.96 16.21
C ILE A 312 -3.62 4.95 17.19
N VAL A 313 -4.92 4.81 17.41
CA VAL A 313 -5.65 5.58 18.44
C VAL A 313 -5.64 4.78 19.72
N ALA A 314 -4.72 5.07 20.64
CA ALA A 314 -4.53 4.35 21.88
C ALA A 314 -4.57 5.31 23.07
N GLN A 315 -5.48 5.08 24.02
CA GLN A 315 -5.60 5.85 25.27
C GLN A 315 -5.66 7.37 25.05
N GLY A 316 -6.38 7.80 24.00
CA GLY A 316 -6.50 9.22 23.63
C GLY A 316 -5.29 9.80 22.89
N ARG A 317 -4.26 9.01 22.63
CA ARG A 317 -3.04 9.42 21.89
C ARG A 317 -3.10 8.95 20.45
N MET A 318 -2.45 9.72 19.58
CA MET A 318 -2.33 9.44 18.15
C MET A 318 -0.88 9.02 17.85
N LEU A 319 -0.67 7.72 17.65
CA LEU A 319 0.67 7.13 17.51
C LEU A 319 0.94 6.80 16.04
N LEU A 320 1.80 7.55 15.38
CA LEU A 320 2.16 7.32 13.96
C LEU A 320 2.88 5.98 13.79
N ILE A 321 2.41 5.19 12.83
CA ILE A 321 2.98 3.87 12.52
C ILE A 321 3.43 3.71 11.07
N ASP A 322 2.92 4.52 10.15
CA ASP A 322 3.25 4.43 8.73
C ASP A 322 3.02 5.75 7.98
N PHE A 323 3.80 5.96 6.91
CA PHE A 323 3.64 7.05 5.94
C PHE A 323 3.73 6.47 4.53
N ASN A 324 2.62 6.44 3.81
CA ASN A 324 2.51 5.96 2.44
C ASN A 324 2.62 7.16 1.48
N GLY A 325 3.82 7.43 0.95
CA GLY A 325 4.09 8.52 -0.01
C GLY A 325 3.84 8.11 -1.45
N ARG A 326 2.67 7.55 -1.74
CA ARG A 326 2.26 6.97 -3.01
C ARG A 326 0.76 6.75 -3.04
N PHE A 327 0.20 6.27 -4.15
CA PHE A 327 -1.18 5.77 -4.12
C PHE A 327 -1.31 4.56 -3.18
N TYR A 328 -2.43 4.49 -2.48
CA TYR A 328 -2.70 3.53 -1.42
C TYR A 328 -4.04 2.82 -1.64
N ASN A 329 -4.31 1.81 -0.86
CA ASN A 329 -5.36 0.83 -1.14
C ASN A 329 -6.77 1.41 -1.17
N GLN A 330 -7.09 2.34 -0.26
CA GLN A 330 -8.40 3.00 -0.17
C GLN A 330 -8.50 4.30 -0.99
N LEU A 331 -7.66 4.51 -2.00
CA LEU A 331 -7.67 5.71 -2.86
C LEU A 331 -9.05 6.02 -3.47
N ALA A 332 -9.82 4.96 -3.82
CA ALA A 332 -11.18 5.12 -4.31
C ALA A 332 -12.09 5.87 -3.34
N PHE A 333 -11.82 5.75 -2.03
CA PHE A 333 -12.58 6.45 -0.99
C PHE A 333 -12.35 7.96 -1.02
N ASP A 334 -11.11 8.38 -1.21
CA ASP A 334 -10.78 9.80 -1.32
C ASP A 334 -11.33 10.43 -2.60
N ILE A 335 -11.22 9.71 -3.72
CA ILE A 335 -11.80 10.14 -5.00
C ILE A 335 -13.33 10.32 -4.86
N ALA A 336 -14.01 9.36 -4.25
CA ALA A 336 -15.47 9.42 -4.05
C ALA A 336 -15.89 10.57 -3.13
N ARG A 337 -15.01 10.99 -2.20
CA ARG A 337 -15.19 12.15 -1.31
C ARG A 337 -14.78 13.48 -1.97
N GLY A 338 -14.51 13.49 -3.27
CA GLY A 338 -14.16 14.67 -4.05
C GLY A 338 -12.69 15.08 -4.00
N MET A 339 -11.81 14.29 -3.38
CA MET A 339 -10.37 14.53 -3.37
C MET A 339 -9.69 13.67 -4.46
N ASP A 340 -9.65 14.20 -5.68
CA ASP A 340 -9.07 13.52 -6.84
C ASP A 340 -7.54 13.57 -6.83
N LEU A 341 -6.93 12.79 -5.95
CA LEU A 341 -5.47 12.70 -5.82
C LEU A 341 -4.76 12.29 -7.13
N PRO A 342 -5.28 11.35 -7.95
CA PRO A 342 -4.67 11.05 -9.24
C PRO A 342 -4.64 12.25 -10.18
N GLY A 343 -5.73 13.02 -10.26
CA GLY A 343 -5.80 14.25 -11.05
C GLY A 343 -4.82 15.31 -10.55
N MET A 344 -4.72 15.52 -9.23
CA MET A 344 -3.77 16.46 -8.62
C MET A 344 -2.32 16.09 -8.92
N VAL A 345 -1.96 14.81 -8.78
CA VAL A 345 -0.62 14.31 -9.10
C VAL A 345 -0.31 14.48 -10.58
N TYR A 346 -1.25 14.17 -11.46
CA TYR A 346 -1.08 14.35 -12.91
C TYR A 346 -0.88 15.80 -13.28
N ALA A 347 -1.71 16.71 -12.75
CA ALA A 347 -1.57 18.15 -12.98
C ALA A 347 -0.22 18.69 -12.47
N GLY A 348 0.22 18.24 -11.28
CA GLY A 348 1.53 18.58 -10.73
C GLY A 348 2.69 18.05 -11.57
N ALA A 349 2.58 16.83 -12.11
CA ALA A 349 3.61 16.21 -12.98
C ALA A 349 3.75 16.94 -14.32
N THR A 350 2.62 17.34 -14.91
CA THR A 350 2.57 17.99 -16.21
C THR A 350 2.73 19.51 -16.16
N GLY A 351 2.87 20.10 -14.97
CA GLY A 351 2.99 21.55 -14.79
C GLY A 351 1.69 22.32 -15.03
N ALA A 352 0.53 21.64 -15.01
CA ALA A 352 -0.78 22.25 -15.19
C ALA A 352 -1.26 22.93 -13.89
N THR A 353 -0.63 24.05 -13.52
CA THR A 353 -0.81 24.73 -12.22
C THR A 353 -2.25 25.17 -11.98
N GLU A 354 -2.90 25.80 -12.96
CA GLU A 354 -4.29 26.24 -12.84
C GLU A 354 -5.26 25.08 -12.60
N GLU A 355 -5.02 23.95 -13.27
CA GLU A 355 -5.82 22.75 -13.07
C GLU A 355 -5.59 22.15 -11.67
N LEU A 356 -4.34 22.15 -11.19
CA LEU A 356 -4.02 21.71 -9.83
C LEU A 356 -4.73 22.56 -8.79
N GLU A 357 -4.66 23.90 -8.90
CA GLU A 357 -5.35 24.82 -8.01
C GLU A 357 -6.87 24.60 -8.03
N ARG A 358 -7.44 24.40 -9.22
CA ARG A 358 -8.85 24.08 -9.41
C ARG A 358 -9.25 22.77 -8.74
N LEU A 359 -8.45 21.72 -8.85
CA LEU A 359 -8.71 20.42 -8.24
C LEU A 359 -8.65 20.50 -6.72
N VAL A 360 -7.66 21.21 -6.17
CA VAL A 360 -7.52 21.39 -4.71
C VAL A 360 -8.68 22.22 -4.15
N SER A 361 -9.02 23.35 -4.80
CA SER A 361 -10.09 24.24 -4.33
C SER A 361 -11.50 23.62 -4.39
N ARG A 362 -11.69 22.62 -5.25
CA ARG A 362 -12.99 21.94 -5.40
C ARG A 362 -13.23 20.81 -4.42
N VAL A 363 -12.26 20.45 -3.58
CA VAL A 363 -12.48 19.42 -2.56
C VAL A 363 -13.55 19.90 -1.58
N PRO A 364 -14.75 19.26 -1.56
CA PRO A 364 -15.86 19.75 -0.74
C PRO A 364 -15.57 19.53 0.75
N PRO A 365 -16.21 20.24 1.67
CA PRO A 365 -16.17 19.88 3.08
C PRO A 365 -16.74 18.47 3.30
N ARG A 366 -16.46 17.88 4.47
CA ARG A 366 -17.03 16.59 4.85
C ARG A 366 -18.57 16.73 5.01
N ASP A 367 -19.31 15.82 4.38
CA ASP A 367 -20.74 15.70 4.61
C ASP A 367 -20.98 14.90 5.89
N LYS A 368 -21.44 15.58 6.96
CA LYS A 368 -21.71 14.96 8.26
C LYS A 368 -23.06 14.24 8.30
N GLU A 369 -23.99 14.60 7.44
CA GLU A 369 -25.34 14.04 7.42
C GLU A 369 -25.38 12.74 6.62
N GLN A 370 -24.57 12.67 5.53
CA GLN A 370 -24.51 11.51 4.66
C GLN A 370 -23.07 11.00 4.46
N PRO A 371 -22.40 10.54 5.54
CA PRO A 371 -21.04 10.08 5.44
C PRO A 371 -20.92 8.86 4.51
N LEU A 372 -19.90 8.87 3.67
CA LEU A 372 -19.51 7.71 2.88
C LEU A 372 -18.71 6.74 3.75
N VAL A 373 -18.73 5.47 3.35
CA VAL A 373 -17.85 4.43 3.90
C VAL A 373 -17.15 3.67 2.78
N PHE A 374 -15.97 3.17 3.05
CA PHE A 374 -15.25 2.30 2.12
C PHE A 374 -15.35 0.86 2.57
N CYS A 375 -15.54 -0.06 1.62
CA CYS A 375 -15.59 -1.48 1.90
C CYS A 375 -15.05 -2.30 0.73
N HIS A 376 -14.09 -3.19 0.99
CA HIS A 376 -13.79 -4.27 0.05
C HIS A 376 -14.84 -5.37 0.21
N GLY A 377 -15.95 -5.26 -0.52
CA GLY A 377 -17.17 -6.06 -0.29
C GLY A 377 -16.99 -7.57 -0.42
N PHE A 378 -16.25 -8.03 -1.44
CA PHE A 378 -15.91 -9.45 -1.59
C PHE A 378 -14.99 -9.94 -0.47
N GLY A 379 -13.94 -9.18 -0.15
CA GLY A 379 -13.01 -9.50 0.93
C GLY A 379 -13.68 -9.56 2.29
N LEU A 380 -14.60 -8.63 2.60
CA LEU A 380 -15.40 -8.66 3.81
C LEU A 380 -16.23 -9.94 3.89
N SER A 381 -16.99 -10.26 2.85
CA SER A 381 -17.86 -11.44 2.83
C SER A 381 -17.06 -12.73 3.00
N LEU A 382 -15.94 -12.85 2.29
CA LEU A 382 -15.04 -14.00 2.38
C LEU A 382 -14.39 -14.10 3.76
N SER A 383 -13.92 -12.97 4.32
CA SER A 383 -13.30 -12.91 5.65
C SER A 383 -14.28 -13.33 6.74
N VAL A 384 -15.51 -12.79 6.73
CA VAL A 384 -16.57 -13.15 7.70
C VAL A 384 -16.90 -14.64 7.60
N ALA A 385 -17.15 -15.17 6.40
CA ALA A 385 -17.48 -16.57 6.21
C ALA A 385 -16.35 -17.51 6.69
N ALA A 386 -15.12 -17.23 6.34
CA ALA A 386 -13.97 -18.04 6.75
C ALA A 386 -13.73 -17.98 8.27
N GLN A 387 -13.84 -16.79 8.87
CA GLN A 387 -13.64 -16.64 10.32
C GLN A 387 -14.74 -17.34 11.12
N GLN A 388 -15.97 -17.37 10.63
CA GLN A 388 -17.03 -18.16 11.24
C GLN A 388 -16.76 -19.66 11.10
N LEU A 389 -16.34 -20.14 9.92
CA LEU A 389 -16.01 -21.54 9.69
C LEU A 389 -14.91 -22.03 10.64
N PHE A 390 -13.90 -21.22 10.88
CA PHE A 390 -12.78 -21.53 11.80
C PHE A 390 -13.05 -21.16 13.26
N LYS A 391 -14.29 -20.76 13.61
CA LYS A 391 -14.68 -20.37 14.98
C LYS A 391 -13.80 -19.25 15.57
N LYS A 392 -13.35 -18.32 14.74
CA LYS A 392 -12.51 -17.17 15.11
C LYS A 392 -13.31 -15.87 15.23
N MET A 393 -14.56 -15.87 14.79
CA MET A 393 -15.50 -14.76 14.89
C MET A 393 -16.82 -15.27 15.47
N SER A 394 -17.41 -14.54 16.41
CA SER A 394 -18.73 -14.88 16.94
C SER A 394 -19.82 -14.64 15.88
N ARG A 395 -21.00 -15.23 16.07
CA ARG A 395 -22.14 -14.99 15.18
C ARG A 395 -22.60 -13.53 15.27
N GLU A 396 -22.57 -12.96 16.47
CA GLU A 396 -22.95 -11.56 16.69
C GLU A 396 -22.00 -10.62 15.94
N GLU A 397 -20.69 -10.83 16.02
CA GLU A 397 -19.71 -10.04 15.31
C GLU A 397 -19.86 -10.17 13.77
N ALA A 398 -20.11 -11.38 13.26
CA ALA A 398 -20.36 -11.59 11.85
C ALA A 398 -21.63 -10.85 11.38
N THR A 399 -22.71 -10.93 12.18
CA THR A 399 -23.95 -10.19 11.92
C THR A 399 -23.71 -8.70 11.94
N HIS A 400 -22.95 -8.20 12.90
CA HIS A 400 -22.56 -6.78 12.98
C HIS A 400 -21.95 -6.28 11.65
N TRP A 401 -20.97 -6.98 11.09
CA TRP A 401 -20.31 -6.57 9.83
C TRP A 401 -21.24 -6.61 8.62
N LEU A 402 -22.15 -7.56 8.55
CA LEU A 402 -23.14 -7.66 7.48
C LEU A 402 -24.20 -6.56 7.58
N GLU A 403 -24.66 -6.27 8.81
CA GLU A 403 -25.61 -5.18 9.06
C GLU A 403 -24.96 -3.80 8.89
N TRP A 404 -23.70 -3.60 9.33
CA TRP A 404 -22.95 -2.39 9.09
C TRP A 404 -22.96 -2.00 7.61
N ARG A 405 -22.65 -2.94 6.71
CA ARG A 405 -22.69 -2.68 5.27
C ARG A 405 -24.09 -2.31 4.77
N LYS A 406 -25.15 -2.91 5.32
CA LYS A 406 -26.53 -2.59 4.97
C LYS A 406 -26.95 -1.20 5.44
N THR A 407 -26.52 -0.78 6.61
CA THR A 407 -26.78 0.55 7.18
C THR A 407 -26.33 1.66 6.24
N TYR A 408 -25.21 1.45 5.55
CA TYR A 408 -24.66 2.41 4.58
C TYR A 408 -25.07 2.14 3.12
N LYS A 409 -26.18 1.43 2.88
CA LYS A 409 -26.64 1.13 1.51
C LYS A 409 -26.76 2.42 0.68
N GLY A 410 -26.13 2.42 -0.52
CA GLY A 410 -26.05 3.58 -1.41
C GLY A 410 -24.93 4.57 -1.08
N ARG A 411 -24.22 4.39 0.06
CA ARG A 411 -23.10 5.23 0.50
C ARG A 411 -21.80 4.43 0.70
N VAL A 412 -21.76 3.20 0.20
CA VAL A 412 -20.58 2.33 0.25
C VAL A 412 -19.76 2.54 -1.01
N VAL A 413 -18.52 2.96 -0.86
CA VAL A 413 -17.51 2.96 -1.92
C VAL A 413 -16.80 1.60 -1.88
N ASP A 414 -16.99 0.80 -2.92
CA ASP A 414 -16.30 -0.50 -3.00
C ASP A 414 -14.87 -0.35 -3.52
N ALA A 415 -13.96 -1.17 -3.01
CA ALA A 415 -12.54 -1.13 -3.36
C ALA A 415 -12.29 -1.39 -4.85
N ILE A 416 -13.11 -2.25 -5.47
CA ILE A 416 -12.88 -2.72 -6.83
C ILE A 416 -14.14 -2.75 -7.70
N HIS A 417 -15.33 -2.93 -7.10
CA HIS A 417 -16.58 -2.95 -7.83
C HIS A 417 -16.97 -1.54 -8.27
N ASP A 418 -17.26 -1.38 -9.55
CA ASP A 418 -17.74 -0.15 -10.17
C ASP A 418 -18.71 -0.54 -11.28
N ALA A 419 -19.94 -0.02 -11.21
CA ALA A 419 -20.99 -0.38 -12.16
C ALA A 419 -20.68 0.01 -13.61
N ASP A 420 -19.92 1.09 -13.77
CA ASP A 420 -19.49 1.61 -15.07
C ASP A 420 -18.25 0.86 -15.62
N ASP A 421 -17.50 0.16 -14.75
CA ASP A 421 -16.30 -0.61 -15.11
C ASP A 421 -16.24 -1.93 -14.32
N PRO A 422 -17.14 -2.92 -14.57
CA PRO A 422 -17.30 -4.10 -13.74
C PRO A 422 -16.21 -5.17 -13.93
N LEU A 423 -15.54 -5.20 -15.08
CA LEU A 423 -14.60 -6.28 -15.41
C LEU A 423 -13.44 -6.43 -14.42
N PRO A 424 -12.81 -5.36 -13.90
CA PRO A 424 -11.78 -5.49 -12.86
C PRO A 424 -12.25 -6.30 -11.65
N ALA A 425 -13.47 -6.08 -11.16
CA ALA A 425 -14.01 -6.82 -10.03
C ALA A 425 -14.20 -8.32 -10.32
N VAL A 426 -14.70 -8.66 -11.52
CA VAL A 426 -14.84 -10.06 -11.96
C VAL A 426 -13.48 -10.76 -12.00
N PHE A 427 -12.48 -10.09 -12.55
CA PHE A 427 -11.13 -10.64 -12.66
C PHE A 427 -10.41 -10.73 -11.31
N ASP A 428 -10.62 -9.80 -10.38
CA ASP A 428 -10.09 -9.89 -9.01
C ASP A 428 -10.62 -11.13 -8.30
N ILE A 429 -11.93 -11.35 -8.35
CA ILE A 429 -12.57 -12.54 -7.77
C ILE A 429 -12.02 -13.82 -8.41
N ALA A 430 -11.99 -13.90 -9.74
CA ALA A 430 -11.52 -15.07 -10.46
C ALA A 430 -10.04 -15.38 -10.16
N SER A 431 -9.20 -14.34 -10.10
CA SER A 431 -7.78 -14.46 -9.77
C SER A 431 -7.57 -15.00 -8.36
N ARG A 432 -8.30 -14.46 -7.36
CA ARG A 432 -8.23 -14.93 -5.96
C ARG A 432 -8.72 -16.35 -5.80
N VAL A 433 -9.85 -16.69 -6.41
CA VAL A 433 -10.36 -18.07 -6.39
C VAL A 433 -9.35 -19.01 -7.02
N GLY A 434 -8.79 -18.68 -8.18
CA GLY A 434 -7.76 -19.47 -8.84
C GLY A 434 -6.49 -19.62 -8.01
N GLU A 435 -6.05 -18.56 -7.33
CA GLU A 435 -4.90 -18.60 -6.41
C GLU A 435 -5.16 -19.52 -5.21
N TYR A 436 -6.32 -19.43 -4.59
CA TYR A 436 -6.69 -20.27 -3.45
C TYR A 436 -6.86 -21.76 -3.83
N MET A 437 -7.39 -22.03 -5.03
CA MET A 437 -7.44 -23.39 -5.56
C MET A 437 -6.03 -23.97 -5.82
N ARG A 438 -5.13 -23.15 -6.32
CA ARG A 438 -3.73 -23.55 -6.60
C ARG A 438 -2.90 -23.69 -5.32
N TYR A 439 -3.17 -22.86 -4.31
CA TYR A 439 -2.42 -22.79 -3.05
C TYR A 439 -3.37 -22.85 -1.83
N PRO A 440 -4.02 -24.00 -1.56
CA PRO A 440 -5.00 -24.12 -0.48
C PRO A 440 -4.39 -23.83 0.91
N ARG A 441 -3.09 -24.08 1.10
CA ARG A 441 -2.39 -23.73 2.35
C ARG A 441 -2.25 -22.21 2.51
N LYS A 442 -2.17 -21.44 1.42
CA LYS A 442 -2.18 -19.98 1.45
C LYS A 442 -3.57 -19.48 1.85
N PHE A 443 -4.63 -20.02 1.27
CA PHE A 443 -6.01 -19.74 1.69
C PHE A 443 -6.20 -19.97 3.19
N LEU A 444 -5.81 -21.15 3.70
CA LEU A 444 -5.89 -21.44 5.12
C LEU A 444 -5.04 -20.47 5.96
N GLY A 445 -3.87 -20.07 5.49
CA GLY A 445 -3.01 -19.08 6.15
C GLY A 445 -3.63 -17.69 6.19
N ASP A 446 -4.23 -17.25 5.09
CA ASP A 446 -4.84 -15.92 4.97
C ASP A 446 -6.17 -15.84 5.73
N MET A 447 -6.95 -16.92 5.74
CA MET A 447 -8.29 -16.99 6.33
C MET A 447 -8.30 -17.50 7.77
N ALA A 448 -7.49 -18.53 8.10
CA ALA A 448 -7.43 -19.10 9.44
C ALA A 448 -6.61 -18.28 10.42
N PHE A 449 -6.23 -17.05 10.07
CA PHE A 449 -5.28 -16.26 10.82
C PHE A 449 -3.99 -17.08 11.10
N LYS A 450 -3.05 -17.03 10.20
CA LYS A 450 -1.70 -16.96 10.70
C LYS A 450 -1.72 -15.74 11.61
N GLN A 451 -2.06 -15.98 12.90
CA GLN A 451 -1.56 -15.13 13.95
C GLN A 451 -0.15 -14.85 13.52
N THR A 452 0.19 -13.59 13.26
CA THR A 452 1.57 -13.14 13.32
C THR A 452 2.16 -14.02 14.39
N HIS A 453 2.99 -15.00 14.03
CA HIS A 453 3.29 -16.14 14.86
C HIS A 453 3.54 -15.65 16.28
N VAL A 454 2.56 -15.87 17.19
CA VAL A 454 2.86 -15.86 18.61
C VAL A 454 3.83 -17.01 18.76
N LEU A 455 5.07 -16.70 19.11
CA LEU A 455 6.08 -17.65 19.49
C LEU A 455 5.60 -18.35 20.78
N ALA A 456 4.59 -19.23 20.64
CA ALA A 456 4.26 -20.20 21.64
C ALA A 456 5.35 -21.25 21.61
N ALA A 457 6.07 -21.42 22.71
CA ALA A 457 6.87 -22.60 22.93
C ALA A 457 5.94 -23.81 22.78
N VAL A 458 6.14 -24.61 21.73
CA VAL A 458 5.68 -25.98 21.74
C VAL A 458 6.45 -26.64 22.88
N THR A 459 5.81 -26.80 24.02
CA THR A 459 6.22 -27.80 25.00
C THR A 459 6.04 -29.14 24.34
N ALA A 460 7.10 -29.61 23.66
CA ALA A 460 7.26 -31.04 23.42
C ALA A 460 7.43 -31.67 24.82
N SER A 461 6.32 -32.12 25.42
CA SER A 461 6.37 -33.13 26.44
C SER A 461 6.92 -34.39 25.78
N CYS A 462 8.22 -34.60 25.85
CA CYS A 462 8.79 -35.94 25.80
C CYS A 462 8.27 -36.69 26.98
N GLY A 463 7.12 -37.38 26.83
CA GLY A 463 6.75 -38.49 27.65
C GLY A 463 7.64 -39.67 27.28
N VAL A 464 8.56 -40.02 28.16
CA VAL A 464 9.21 -41.30 28.23
C VAL A 464 8.14 -42.36 28.45
N LEU A 465 8.02 -43.29 27.54
CA LEU A 465 8.00 -44.74 27.69
C LEU A 465 8.03 -45.39 26.33
#